data_23da25f4df52512476a426d31a03bb78
#
_entry.id   23da25f4df52512476a426d31a03bb78
#
_cell.length_a   1.000
_cell.length_b   1.000
_cell.length_c   1.000
_cell.angle_alpha   90.00
_cell.angle_beta   90.00
_cell.angle_gamma   90.00
#
_symmetry.space_group_name_H-M   'P 1'
#
loop_
_entity.id
_entity.type
_entity.pdbx_description
1 polymer ?
#
loop_
_entity_poly.entity_id
_entity_poly.type
_entity_poly.pdbx_seq_one_letter_code
_entity_poly.pdbx_strand_id
1 'polypeptide(L)'
;MTSTREQYIVGVDLGGTNIVAGAMTADGSRHLAMRSIPTNASVGDEGVAERIVALVEGVILDSMEQTDCARRDFIGIGVGAPGPLDRQRGIVLVAPNLGWKDFPLAPRIQARLNLPTTLDNDANCATFGEWWQGAARGGTNVVGLTIGTGIGGGLILNGALYHGSSDMAGEIGHTTIDLNGRHCKCGNYGCLEAYASAPAIATRAREVLVREEGESAIPSMVEGRFEDITAQIVYDAAAAGDAIANEIVRDTARYLGAGVANLLNIFNPDIVVIAGGVTAAGDALFVPLRAEVRRRAFTPAVQAVRIVAGELPGTAGVVGAVASFKQQHLGGV
;
A
#
# COMPACT_ATOMS: atom_id res chain seq x y z
N MET A 1 14.47 36.95 -17.30
CA MET A 1 14.30 35.55 -16.91
C MET A 1 12.88 35.43 -16.37
N THR A 2 11.99 34.86 -17.16
CA THR A 2 10.63 34.55 -16.69
C THR A 2 10.77 33.46 -15.64
N SER A 3 10.54 33.79 -14.37
CA SER A 3 10.42 32.81 -13.31
C SER A 3 9.33 31.83 -13.75
N THR A 4 9.71 30.61 -14.08
CA THR A 4 8.75 29.54 -14.28
C THR A 4 8.00 29.36 -12.98
N ARG A 5 6.70 29.68 -13.01
CA ARG A 5 5.84 29.60 -11.84
C ARG A 5 5.82 28.16 -11.34
N GLU A 6 5.98 27.99 -10.05
CA GLU A 6 5.98 26.67 -9.43
C GLU A 6 4.61 26.00 -9.64
N GLN A 7 4.61 24.71 -10.03
CA GLN A 7 3.40 23.95 -10.31
C GLN A 7 3.18 22.91 -9.21
N TYR A 8 1.93 22.61 -8.93
CA TYR A 8 1.52 21.70 -7.85
C TYR A 8 0.61 20.60 -8.37
N ILE A 9 0.71 19.44 -7.75
CA ILE A 9 -0.12 18.27 -8.02
C ILE A 9 -0.72 17.81 -6.69
N VAL A 10 -2.00 17.42 -6.70
CA VAL A 10 -2.62 16.79 -5.54
C VAL A 10 -2.60 15.28 -5.74
N GLY A 11 -2.05 14.55 -4.77
CA GLY A 11 -2.15 13.11 -4.67
C GLY A 11 -3.30 12.71 -3.75
N VAL A 12 -4.01 11.66 -4.12
CA VAL A 12 -5.09 11.04 -3.32
C VAL A 12 -4.80 9.56 -3.17
N ASP A 13 -4.84 9.08 -1.95
CA ASP A 13 -4.79 7.66 -1.61
C ASP A 13 -6.15 7.22 -1.05
N LEU A 14 -6.90 6.47 -1.84
CA LEU A 14 -8.23 5.95 -1.48
C LEU A 14 -8.09 4.57 -0.84
N GLY A 15 -8.02 4.54 0.47
CA GLY A 15 -8.10 3.29 1.22
C GLY A 15 -9.53 2.87 1.58
N GLY A 16 -9.72 1.62 1.97
CA GLY A 16 -11.02 1.12 2.42
C GLY A 16 -11.54 1.77 3.71
N THR A 17 -10.65 2.31 4.54
CA THR A 17 -10.98 2.92 5.84
C THR A 17 -10.85 4.45 5.81
N ASN A 18 -9.77 4.95 5.24
CA ASN A 18 -9.47 6.38 5.16
C ASN A 18 -9.12 6.78 3.73
N ILE A 19 -9.40 8.05 3.42
CA ILE A 19 -8.91 8.74 2.24
C ILE A 19 -7.88 9.75 2.71
N VAL A 20 -6.69 9.72 2.12
CA VAL A 20 -5.64 10.70 2.38
C VAL A 20 -5.40 11.52 1.11
N ALA A 21 -5.32 12.83 1.22
CA ALA A 21 -4.93 13.69 0.11
C ALA A 21 -3.86 14.68 0.56
N GLY A 22 -2.94 14.98 -0.34
CA GLY A 22 -1.87 15.94 -0.09
C GLY A 22 -1.39 16.62 -1.37
N ALA A 23 -0.93 17.85 -1.25
CA ALA A 23 -0.35 18.61 -2.36
C ALA A 23 1.18 18.59 -2.29
N MET A 24 1.80 18.54 -3.46
CA MET A 24 3.26 18.60 -3.63
C MET A 24 3.61 19.47 -4.81
N THR A 25 4.84 20.03 -4.80
CA THR A 25 5.41 20.61 -6.02
C THR A 25 5.57 19.53 -7.10
N ALA A 26 5.42 19.91 -8.35
CA ALA A 26 5.51 18.95 -9.48
C ALA A 26 6.89 18.29 -9.61
N ASP A 27 7.96 18.91 -9.08
CA ASP A 27 9.29 18.29 -8.98
C ASP A 27 9.45 17.36 -7.76
N GLY A 28 8.49 17.36 -6.85
CA GLY A 28 8.49 16.55 -5.63
C GLY A 28 9.34 17.12 -4.48
N SER A 29 9.96 18.30 -4.66
CA SER A 29 10.89 18.85 -3.68
C SER A 29 10.23 19.31 -2.39
N ARG A 30 8.94 19.64 -2.43
CA ARG A 30 8.21 20.19 -1.28
C ARG A 30 6.81 19.60 -1.14
N HIS A 31 6.51 19.13 0.05
CA HIS A 31 5.16 18.77 0.47
C HIS A 31 4.47 20.00 1.04
N LEU A 32 3.19 20.16 0.73
CA LEU A 32 2.33 21.21 1.24
C LEU A 32 1.30 20.64 2.22
N ALA A 33 0.07 21.13 2.15
CA ALA A 33 -1.01 20.63 2.99
C ALA A 33 -1.31 19.13 2.77
N MET A 34 -1.67 18.46 3.85
CA MET A 34 -2.17 17.08 3.83
C MET A 34 -3.37 16.95 4.75
N ARG A 35 -4.38 16.21 4.30
CA ARG A 35 -5.59 15.90 5.06
C ARG A 35 -5.94 14.43 4.97
N SER A 36 -6.58 13.92 6.01
CA SER A 36 -7.15 12.57 6.05
C SER A 36 -8.57 12.60 6.57
N ILE A 37 -9.46 11.83 5.94
CA ILE A 37 -10.84 11.64 6.39
C ILE A 37 -11.23 10.17 6.31
N PRO A 38 -12.19 9.68 7.12
CA PRO A 38 -12.74 8.34 6.95
C PRO A 38 -13.36 8.18 5.56
N THR A 39 -13.16 7.02 4.91
CA THR A 39 -13.76 6.71 3.59
C THR A 39 -15.28 6.68 3.68
N ASN A 40 -15.82 6.05 4.73
CA ASN A 40 -17.26 5.90 4.96
C ASN A 40 -17.96 5.28 3.73
N ALA A 41 -17.54 4.07 3.34
CA ALA A 41 -18.02 3.38 2.13
C ALA A 41 -19.54 3.21 2.06
N SER A 42 -20.24 3.28 3.21
CA SER A 42 -21.70 3.16 3.29
C SER A 42 -22.47 4.28 2.59
N VAL A 43 -21.82 5.42 2.27
CA VAL A 43 -22.47 6.51 1.50
C VAL A 43 -22.55 6.22 0.00
N GLY A 44 -22.04 5.06 -0.44
CA GLY A 44 -22.02 4.67 -1.86
C GLY A 44 -20.89 5.32 -2.66
N ASP A 45 -20.80 4.95 -3.92
CA ASP A 45 -19.72 5.35 -4.82
C ASP A 45 -19.70 6.87 -5.11
N GLU A 46 -20.83 7.44 -5.46
CA GLU A 46 -20.95 8.90 -5.69
C GLU A 46 -20.66 9.68 -4.39
N GLY A 47 -21.15 9.18 -3.25
CA GLY A 47 -20.89 9.83 -1.95
C GLY A 47 -19.41 9.83 -1.58
N VAL A 48 -18.68 8.75 -1.84
CA VAL A 48 -17.21 8.70 -1.64
C VAL A 48 -16.49 9.61 -2.62
N ALA A 49 -16.91 9.66 -3.90
CA ALA A 49 -16.33 10.58 -4.88
C ALA A 49 -16.49 12.05 -4.47
N GLU A 50 -17.66 12.44 -3.96
CA GLU A 50 -17.89 13.80 -3.41
C GLU A 50 -17.00 14.08 -2.20
N ARG A 51 -16.75 13.10 -1.35
CA ARG A 51 -15.82 13.24 -0.21
C ARG A 51 -14.38 13.46 -0.68
N ILE A 52 -13.95 12.75 -1.75
CA ILE A 52 -12.65 12.98 -2.38
C ILE A 52 -12.56 14.40 -2.94
N VAL A 53 -13.58 14.86 -3.67
CA VAL A 53 -13.65 16.22 -4.21
C VAL A 53 -13.51 17.26 -3.11
N ALA A 54 -14.31 17.14 -2.04
CA ALA A 54 -14.25 18.08 -0.91
C ALA A 54 -12.89 18.04 -0.19
N LEU A 55 -12.27 16.85 -0.07
CA LEU A 55 -10.95 16.70 0.54
C LEU A 55 -9.87 17.38 -0.30
N VAL A 56 -9.88 17.18 -1.62
CA VAL A 56 -8.94 17.80 -2.56
C VAL A 56 -9.09 19.33 -2.55
N GLU A 57 -10.33 19.84 -2.58
CA GLU A 57 -10.58 21.29 -2.43
C GLU A 57 -9.97 21.82 -1.12
N GLY A 58 -10.18 21.14 -0.01
CA GLY A 58 -9.60 21.52 1.27
C GLY A 58 -8.08 21.54 1.25
N VAL A 59 -7.43 20.55 0.62
CA VAL A 59 -5.96 20.52 0.46
C VAL A 59 -5.46 21.66 -0.40
N ILE A 60 -6.17 22.00 -1.49
CA ILE A 60 -5.82 23.15 -2.34
C ILE A 60 -5.91 24.46 -1.56
N LEU A 61 -7.00 24.67 -0.80
CA LEU A 61 -7.20 25.89 -0.01
C LEU A 61 -6.12 26.03 1.08
N ASP A 62 -5.84 24.97 1.84
CA ASP A 62 -4.78 25.00 2.86
C ASP A 62 -3.41 25.29 2.24
N SER A 63 -3.14 24.73 1.05
CA SER A 63 -1.87 24.96 0.36
C SER A 63 -1.74 26.43 -0.08
N MET A 64 -2.83 27.04 -0.53
CA MET A 64 -2.86 28.45 -0.89
C MET A 64 -2.70 29.38 0.34
N GLU A 65 -3.20 28.97 1.51
CA GLU A 65 -2.99 29.70 2.76
C GLU A 65 -1.56 29.59 3.29
N GLN A 66 -0.90 28.45 3.04
CA GLN A 66 0.47 28.19 3.51
C GLN A 66 1.55 28.78 2.60
N THR A 67 1.18 29.15 1.37
CA THR A 67 2.13 29.61 0.34
C THR A 67 1.49 30.72 -0.51
N ASP A 68 2.30 31.40 -1.33
CA ASP A 68 1.79 32.39 -2.29
C ASP A 68 1.23 31.77 -3.58
N CYS A 69 0.89 30.46 -3.57
CA CYS A 69 0.32 29.79 -4.74
C CYS A 69 -1.14 30.16 -4.96
N ALA A 70 -1.58 30.06 -6.21
CA ALA A 70 -2.98 30.27 -6.59
C ALA A 70 -3.56 28.97 -7.19
N ARG A 71 -4.89 28.85 -7.21
CA ARG A 71 -5.55 27.65 -7.76
C ARG A 71 -5.06 27.26 -9.16
N ARG A 72 -4.75 28.25 -10.02
CA ARG A 72 -4.22 28.00 -11.38
C ARG A 72 -2.83 27.35 -11.41
N ASP A 73 -2.13 27.28 -10.29
CA ASP A 73 -0.81 26.67 -10.18
C ASP A 73 -0.92 25.16 -9.91
N PHE A 74 -2.11 24.67 -9.55
CA PHE A 74 -2.43 23.24 -9.47
C PHE A 74 -2.73 22.71 -10.86
N ILE A 75 -1.93 21.79 -11.34
CA ILE A 75 -1.97 21.29 -12.72
C ILE A 75 -2.67 19.96 -12.88
N GLY A 76 -2.96 19.25 -11.78
CA GLY A 76 -3.69 18.00 -11.83
C GLY A 76 -3.76 17.23 -10.53
N ILE A 77 -4.40 16.07 -10.62
CA ILE A 77 -4.69 15.17 -9.50
C ILE A 77 -4.28 13.75 -9.88
N GLY A 78 -3.47 13.12 -9.04
CA GLY A 78 -3.24 11.67 -9.10
C GLY A 78 -4.10 10.96 -8.05
N VAL A 79 -4.72 9.84 -8.40
CA VAL A 79 -5.54 9.05 -7.47
C VAL A 79 -5.03 7.61 -7.45
N GLY A 80 -4.67 7.11 -6.26
CA GLY A 80 -4.49 5.70 -5.98
C GLY A 80 -5.80 5.11 -5.46
N ALA A 81 -6.30 4.03 -6.07
CA ALA A 81 -7.54 3.39 -5.67
C ALA A 81 -7.40 1.86 -5.62
N PRO A 82 -8.18 1.18 -4.74
CA PRO A 82 -8.10 -0.28 -4.61
C PRO A 82 -8.79 -1.00 -5.79
N GLY A 83 -8.31 -2.20 -6.06
CA GLY A 83 -8.92 -3.17 -6.99
C GLY A 83 -8.44 -3.07 -8.43
N PRO A 84 -9.01 -3.92 -9.30
CA PRO A 84 -8.84 -3.86 -10.75
C PRO A 84 -9.31 -2.53 -11.33
N LEU A 85 -8.49 -1.95 -12.20
CA LEU A 85 -8.74 -0.64 -12.82
C LEU A 85 -8.64 -0.70 -14.32
N ASP A 86 -9.38 0.17 -15.02
CA ASP A 86 -9.08 0.63 -16.36
C ASP A 86 -8.43 2.02 -16.24
N ARG A 87 -7.12 2.05 -16.22
CA ARG A 87 -6.33 3.27 -15.99
C ARG A 87 -6.50 4.28 -17.11
N GLN A 88 -6.63 3.81 -18.35
CA GLN A 88 -6.79 4.70 -19.52
C GLN A 88 -8.12 5.45 -19.46
N ARG A 89 -9.19 4.78 -19.02
CA ARG A 89 -10.51 5.38 -18.88
C ARG A 89 -10.77 5.99 -17.50
N GLY A 90 -9.88 5.75 -16.53
CA GLY A 90 -10.02 6.23 -15.15
C GLY A 90 -11.17 5.57 -14.38
N ILE A 91 -11.43 4.28 -14.65
CA ILE A 91 -12.56 3.51 -14.10
C ILE A 91 -12.05 2.50 -13.09
N VAL A 92 -12.69 2.47 -11.92
CA VAL A 92 -12.54 1.36 -10.96
C VAL A 92 -13.48 0.25 -11.41
N LEU A 93 -12.92 -0.86 -11.91
CA LEU A 93 -13.73 -1.97 -12.44
C LEU A 93 -14.44 -2.72 -11.32
N VAL A 94 -13.70 -3.03 -10.24
CA VAL A 94 -14.26 -3.68 -9.06
C VAL A 94 -13.48 -3.25 -7.82
N ALA A 95 -14.16 -2.78 -6.78
CA ALA A 95 -13.60 -2.58 -5.45
C ALA A 95 -14.55 -3.16 -4.38
N PRO A 96 -14.41 -4.45 -4.02
CA PRO A 96 -15.36 -5.12 -3.12
C PRO A 96 -15.49 -4.45 -1.76
N ASN A 97 -14.39 -3.93 -1.23
CA ASN A 97 -14.36 -3.23 0.07
C ASN A 97 -15.14 -1.90 0.07
N LEU A 98 -15.40 -1.33 -1.13
CA LEU A 98 -16.18 -0.11 -1.33
C LEU A 98 -17.56 -0.39 -1.93
N GLY A 99 -17.81 -1.64 -2.34
CA GLY A 99 -19.05 -2.03 -3.04
C GLY A 99 -19.13 -1.48 -4.47
N TRP A 100 -18.00 -1.13 -5.09
CA TRP A 100 -17.98 -0.48 -6.40
C TRP A 100 -17.87 -1.48 -7.54
N LYS A 101 -18.52 -1.12 -8.66
CA LYS A 101 -18.41 -1.82 -9.95
C LYS A 101 -18.51 -0.82 -11.09
N ASP A 102 -17.54 -0.87 -12.01
CA ASP A 102 -17.46 -0.04 -13.22
C ASP A 102 -17.63 1.47 -12.95
N PHE A 103 -17.05 1.97 -11.82
CA PHE A 103 -17.23 3.35 -11.38
C PHE A 103 -16.20 4.30 -12.01
N PRO A 104 -16.61 5.34 -12.77
CA PRO A 104 -15.71 6.25 -13.47
C PRO A 104 -15.11 7.32 -12.54
N LEU A 105 -14.26 6.92 -11.61
CA LEU A 105 -13.75 7.77 -10.52
C LEU A 105 -13.00 8.99 -11.04
N ALA A 106 -11.99 8.80 -11.90
CA ALA A 106 -11.18 9.93 -12.39
C ALA A 106 -12.00 10.91 -13.22
N PRO A 107 -12.89 10.50 -14.16
CA PRO A 107 -13.80 11.40 -14.86
C PRO A 107 -14.72 12.20 -13.93
N ARG A 108 -15.21 11.58 -12.84
CA ARG A 108 -16.05 12.28 -11.83
C ARG A 108 -15.28 13.40 -11.13
N ILE A 109 -14.09 13.09 -10.62
CA ILE A 109 -13.23 14.07 -9.94
C ILE A 109 -12.84 15.18 -10.91
N GLN A 110 -12.40 14.83 -12.13
CA GLN A 110 -12.02 15.80 -13.16
C GLN A 110 -13.15 16.76 -13.51
N ALA A 111 -14.37 16.26 -13.69
CA ALA A 111 -15.53 17.10 -14.01
C ALA A 111 -15.89 18.09 -12.89
N ARG A 112 -15.69 17.70 -11.63
CA ARG A 112 -16.01 18.54 -10.47
C ARG A 112 -14.96 19.58 -10.19
N LEU A 113 -13.67 19.25 -10.35
CA LEU A 113 -12.55 20.13 -9.98
C LEU A 113 -11.95 20.89 -11.16
N ASN A 114 -12.30 20.52 -12.38
CA ASN A 114 -11.74 21.04 -13.63
C ASN A 114 -10.20 20.94 -13.65
N LEU A 115 -9.67 19.81 -13.16
CA LEU A 115 -8.25 19.48 -13.15
C LEU A 115 -8.06 18.10 -13.79
N PRO A 116 -7.09 17.92 -14.71
CA PRO A 116 -6.73 16.61 -15.22
C PRO A 116 -6.53 15.63 -14.09
N THR A 117 -7.12 14.43 -14.18
CA THR A 117 -7.08 13.45 -13.11
C THR A 117 -6.64 12.10 -13.66
N THR A 118 -5.61 11.50 -13.04
CA THR A 118 -5.14 10.14 -13.34
C THR A 118 -5.60 9.17 -12.27
N LEU A 119 -5.71 7.89 -12.64
CA LEU A 119 -6.04 6.79 -11.74
C LEU A 119 -4.96 5.72 -11.83
N ASP A 120 -4.50 5.22 -10.67
CA ASP A 120 -3.63 4.06 -10.56
C ASP A 120 -4.04 3.18 -9.37
N ASN A 121 -3.50 1.97 -9.27
CA ASN A 121 -3.75 1.11 -8.13
C ASN A 121 -3.04 1.67 -6.87
N ASP A 122 -3.67 1.54 -5.71
CA ASP A 122 -3.19 2.04 -4.41
C ASP A 122 -1.81 1.46 -4.02
N ALA A 123 -1.58 0.15 -4.21
CA ALA A 123 -0.30 -0.49 -3.92
C ALA A 123 0.78 -0.13 -4.95
N ASN A 124 0.41 0.06 -6.22
CA ASN A 124 1.29 0.63 -7.24
C ASN A 124 1.73 2.05 -6.84
N CYS A 125 0.78 2.89 -6.43
CA CYS A 125 1.09 4.23 -5.93
C CYS A 125 2.03 4.16 -4.71
N ALA A 126 1.74 3.33 -3.72
CA ALA A 126 2.60 3.22 -2.54
C ALA A 126 4.03 2.76 -2.91
N THR A 127 4.16 1.78 -3.81
CA THR A 127 5.46 1.33 -4.32
C THR A 127 6.19 2.44 -5.07
N PHE A 128 5.46 3.19 -5.91
CA PHE A 128 6.03 4.28 -6.69
C PHE A 128 6.46 5.47 -5.83
N GLY A 129 5.71 5.76 -4.75
CA GLY A 129 6.08 6.75 -3.75
C GLY A 129 7.38 6.39 -3.04
N GLU A 130 7.51 5.15 -2.56
CA GLU A 130 8.73 4.64 -1.94
C GLU A 130 9.92 4.61 -2.91
N TRP A 131 9.69 4.36 -4.19
CA TRP A 131 10.72 4.42 -5.21
C TRP A 131 11.15 5.86 -5.52
N TRP A 132 10.21 6.80 -5.60
CA TRP A 132 10.52 8.18 -5.92
C TRP A 132 11.18 8.92 -4.76
N GLN A 133 10.63 8.81 -3.54
CA GLN A 133 11.05 9.62 -2.39
C GLN A 133 11.40 8.84 -1.12
N GLY A 134 11.14 7.54 -1.08
CA GLY A 134 11.30 6.71 0.11
C GLY A 134 12.48 5.74 0.05
N ALA A 135 12.32 4.61 0.74
CA ALA A 135 13.33 3.59 0.97
C ALA A 135 13.86 2.89 -0.30
N ALA A 136 13.10 2.96 -1.40
CA ALA A 136 13.44 2.30 -2.66
C ALA A 136 14.11 3.24 -3.70
N ARG A 137 14.49 4.46 -3.29
CA ARG A 137 15.18 5.41 -4.18
C ARG A 137 16.45 4.81 -4.78
N GLY A 138 16.63 5.07 -6.08
CA GLY A 138 17.80 4.62 -6.86
C GLY A 138 17.75 3.16 -7.29
N GLY A 139 16.70 2.40 -6.94
CA GLY A 139 16.49 1.06 -7.46
C GLY A 139 16.06 1.09 -8.92
N THR A 140 16.60 0.18 -9.72
CA THR A 140 16.21 0.01 -11.14
C THR A 140 15.08 -1.01 -11.25
N ASN A 141 15.15 -2.09 -10.45
CA ASN A 141 14.13 -3.12 -10.36
C ASN A 141 13.69 -3.25 -8.90
N VAL A 142 12.48 -2.83 -8.61
CA VAL A 142 11.95 -2.78 -7.25
C VAL A 142 10.66 -3.58 -7.16
N VAL A 143 10.53 -4.34 -6.08
CA VAL A 143 9.27 -4.98 -5.69
C VAL A 143 8.79 -4.32 -4.42
N GLY A 144 7.61 -3.73 -4.47
CA GLY A 144 6.92 -3.20 -3.29
C GLY A 144 5.85 -4.15 -2.78
N LEU A 145 5.75 -4.29 -1.46
CA LEU A 145 4.66 -4.97 -0.78
C LEU A 145 4.03 -3.99 0.22
N THR A 146 2.72 -3.83 0.16
CA THR A 146 1.94 -3.09 1.16
C THR A 146 1.14 -4.09 2.00
N ILE A 147 1.39 -4.12 3.32
CA ILE A 147 0.78 -5.12 4.22
C ILE A 147 -0.12 -4.41 5.22
N GLY A 148 -1.41 -4.55 5.00
CA GLY A 148 -2.48 -3.96 5.81
C GLY A 148 -3.67 -4.90 5.92
N THR A 149 -4.87 -4.42 5.58
CA THR A 149 -6.09 -5.24 5.49
C THR A 149 -5.95 -6.37 4.46
N GLY A 150 -5.16 -6.14 3.42
CA GLY A 150 -4.72 -7.14 2.45
C GLY A 150 -3.21 -7.08 2.26
N ILE A 151 -2.72 -7.75 1.23
CA ILE A 151 -1.35 -7.63 0.73
C ILE A 151 -1.41 -7.15 -0.71
N GLY A 152 -1.12 -5.88 -0.92
CA GLY A 152 -0.92 -5.31 -2.24
C GLY A 152 0.54 -5.38 -2.68
N GLY A 153 0.77 -5.15 -3.95
CA GLY A 153 2.13 -5.09 -4.50
C GLY A 153 2.25 -4.16 -5.68
N GLY A 154 3.48 -3.73 -5.94
CA GLY A 154 3.83 -2.95 -7.12
C GLY A 154 5.21 -3.35 -7.64
N LEU A 155 5.41 -3.17 -8.91
CA LEU A 155 6.62 -3.55 -9.61
C LEU A 155 7.21 -2.35 -10.34
N ILE A 156 8.48 -2.02 -10.05
CA ILE A 156 9.27 -1.12 -10.89
C ILE A 156 10.25 -2.02 -11.65
N LEU A 157 10.20 -1.99 -12.96
CA LEU A 157 11.10 -2.75 -13.83
C LEU A 157 11.81 -1.80 -14.78
N ASN A 158 13.15 -1.85 -14.78
CA ASN A 158 13.99 -0.94 -15.59
C ASN A 158 13.67 0.55 -15.32
N GLY A 159 13.42 0.91 -14.07
CA GLY A 159 13.12 2.28 -13.66
C GLY A 159 11.73 2.79 -14.03
N ALA A 160 10.80 1.92 -14.39
CA ALA A 160 9.42 2.28 -14.73
C ALA A 160 8.40 1.40 -14.00
N LEU A 161 7.30 1.99 -13.57
CA LEU A 161 6.19 1.25 -12.95
C LEU A 161 5.57 0.30 -13.98
N TYR A 162 5.49 -0.98 -13.63
CA TYR A 162 5.02 -2.04 -14.52
C TYR A 162 3.58 -2.42 -14.18
N HIS A 163 2.68 -2.18 -15.11
CA HIS A 163 1.24 -2.46 -14.94
C HIS A 163 0.78 -3.77 -15.59
N GLY A 164 1.64 -4.40 -16.42
CA GLY A 164 1.23 -5.55 -17.22
C GLY A 164 0.33 -5.18 -18.41
N SER A 165 -0.13 -6.20 -19.13
CA SER A 165 -0.95 -6.01 -20.35
C SER A 165 -2.40 -5.61 -20.10
N SER A 166 -2.89 -5.78 -18.88
CA SER A 166 -4.29 -5.54 -18.48
C SER A 166 -4.40 -4.76 -17.16
N ASP A 167 -3.37 -3.99 -16.80
CA ASP A 167 -3.27 -3.21 -15.57
C ASP A 167 -3.36 -4.06 -14.26
N MET A 168 -3.06 -5.38 -14.34
CA MET A 168 -3.20 -6.34 -13.23
C MET A 168 -1.87 -6.86 -12.71
N ALA A 169 -0.74 -6.28 -13.09
CA ALA A 169 0.55 -6.68 -12.54
C ALA A 169 0.68 -6.24 -11.08
N GLY A 170 1.42 -7.00 -10.29
CA GLY A 170 1.67 -6.64 -8.89
C GLY A 170 0.69 -7.25 -7.89
N GLU A 171 -0.23 -8.12 -8.29
CA GLU A 171 -1.16 -8.84 -7.39
C GLU A 171 -0.44 -9.90 -6.53
N ILE A 172 0.63 -9.45 -5.85
CA ILE A 172 1.57 -10.32 -5.11
C ILE A 172 0.89 -11.06 -3.97
N GLY A 173 -0.04 -10.41 -3.28
CA GLY A 173 -0.79 -11.01 -2.17
C GLY A 173 -1.62 -12.22 -2.59
N HIS A 174 -1.99 -12.31 -3.87
CA HIS A 174 -2.78 -13.42 -4.41
C HIS A 174 -1.95 -14.53 -5.06
N THR A 175 -0.62 -14.45 -4.97
CA THR A 175 0.25 -15.57 -5.37
C THR A 175 0.10 -16.72 -4.37
N THR A 176 -0.06 -17.94 -4.91
CA THR A 176 -0.24 -19.15 -4.11
C THR A 176 1.09 -19.62 -3.52
N ILE A 177 1.18 -19.68 -2.19
CA ILE A 177 2.33 -20.22 -1.45
C ILE A 177 2.07 -21.63 -0.87
N ASP A 178 0.81 -22.06 -0.87
CA ASP A 178 0.38 -23.37 -0.37
C ASP A 178 -0.82 -23.88 -1.18
N LEU A 179 -0.64 -24.92 -1.97
CA LEU A 179 -1.68 -25.46 -2.85
C LEU A 179 -2.93 -25.95 -2.11
N ASN A 180 -2.75 -26.48 -0.89
CA ASN A 180 -3.82 -27.04 -0.07
C ASN A 180 -4.14 -26.14 1.14
N GLY A 181 -3.78 -24.88 1.02
CA GLY A 181 -3.79 -23.95 2.13
C GLY A 181 -5.11 -23.25 2.39
N ARG A 182 -5.01 -22.11 3.08
CA ARG A 182 -6.15 -21.32 3.54
C ARG A 182 -6.93 -20.74 2.38
N HIS A 183 -8.27 -20.71 2.51
CA HIS A 183 -9.13 -19.99 1.59
C HIS A 183 -8.84 -18.48 1.64
N CYS A 184 -8.67 -17.86 0.49
CA CYS A 184 -8.52 -16.41 0.34
C CYS A 184 -9.86 -15.76 -0.06
N LYS A 185 -10.08 -14.53 0.35
CA LYS A 185 -11.29 -13.76 0.00
C LYS A 185 -11.44 -13.54 -1.52
N CYS A 186 -10.35 -13.64 -2.29
CA CYS A 186 -10.41 -13.59 -3.76
C CYS A 186 -11.03 -14.84 -4.41
N GLY A 187 -11.36 -15.87 -3.64
CA GLY A 187 -11.92 -17.14 -4.09
C GLY A 187 -10.88 -18.24 -4.33
N ASN A 188 -9.58 -17.92 -4.31
CA ASN A 188 -8.49 -18.89 -4.45
C ASN A 188 -8.08 -19.48 -3.09
N TYR A 189 -7.18 -20.48 -3.11
CA TYR A 189 -6.61 -21.09 -1.93
C TYR A 189 -5.10 -20.84 -1.86
N GLY A 190 -4.59 -20.71 -0.62
CA GLY A 190 -3.16 -20.63 -0.37
C GLY A 190 -2.49 -19.33 -0.77
N CYS A 191 -3.22 -18.25 -1.04
CA CYS A 191 -2.67 -16.93 -1.31
C CYS A 191 -1.82 -16.44 -0.14
N LEU A 192 -0.72 -15.74 -0.41
CA LEU A 192 0.14 -15.14 0.60
C LEU A 192 -0.66 -14.26 1.58
N GLU A 193 -1.64 -13.50 1.08
CA GLU A 193 -2.53 -12.65 1.87
C GLU A 193 -3.28 -13.42 2.95
N ALA A 194 -3.74 -14.63 2.65
CA ALA A 194 -4.49 -15.47 3.61
C ALA A 194 -3.64 -15.94 4.82
N TYR A 195 -2.32 -15.70 4.78
CA TYR A 195 -1.39 -16.06 5.85
C TYR A 195 -0.76 -14.86 6.55
N ALA A 196 -0.49 -13.77 5.83
CA ALA A 196 0.39 -12.73 6.29
C ALA A 196 -0.23 -11.31 6.28
N SER A 197 -1.48 -11.14 5.87
CA SER A 197 -2.20 -9.86 6.07
C SER A 197 -2.57 -9.65 7.55
N ALA A 198 -2.85 -8.41 7.96
CA ALA A 198 -3.19 -8.09 9.34
C ALA A 198 -4.41 -8.91 9.85
N PRO A 199 -5.53 -9.07 9.10
CA PRO A 199 -6.61 -9.96 9.51
C PRO A 199 -6.20 -11.44 9.58
N ALA A 200 -5.31 -11.90 8.70
CA ALA A 200 -4.83 -13.28 8.71
C ALA A 200 -3.99 -13.57 9.96
N ILE A 201 -3.14 -12.62 10.38
CA ILE A 201 -2.36 -12.71 11.63
C ILE A 201 -3.31 -12.81 12.83
N ALA A 202 -4.31 -11.93 12.91
CA ALA A 202 -5.32 -11.95 13.98
C ALA A 202 -6.10 -13.28 14.02
N THR A 203 -6.48 -13.79 12.85
CA THR A 203 -7.20 -15.07 12.74
C THR A 203 -6.37 -16.23 13.22
N ARG A 204 -5.09 -16.31 12.82
CA ARG A 204 -4.17 -17.36 13.30
C ARG A 204 -3.96 -17.28 14.80
N ALA A 205 -3.88 -16.06 15.37
CA ALA A 205 -3.79 -15.89 16.81
C ALA A 205 -5.01 -16.48 17.53
N ARG A 206 -6.22 -16.18 17.06
CA ARG A 206 -7.45 -16.75 17.63
C ARG A 206 -7.48 -18.27 17.53
N GLU A 207 -7.07 -18.84 16.39
CA GLU A 207 -7.04 -20.29 16.18
C GLU A 207 -6.08 -21.00 17.12
N VAL A 208 -4.88 -20.44 17.34
CA VAL A 208 -3.89 -21.01 18.26
C VAL A 208 -4.40 -20.93 19.69
N LEU A 209 -4.88 -19.76 20.13
CA LEU A 209 -5.38 -19.55 21.51
C LEU A 209 -6.58 -20.43 21.87
N VAL A 210 -7.37 -20.85 20.89
CA VAL A 210 -8.49 -21.82 21.11
C VAL A 210 -8.00 -23.24 21.20
N ARG A 211 -6.88 -23.59 20.54
CA ARG A 211 -6.38 -24.97 20.44
C ARG A 211 -5.35 -25.33 21.51
N GLU A 212 -4.57 -24.36 21.94
CA GLU A 212 -3.44 -24.57 22.84
C GLU A 212 -3.78 -24.18 24.27
N GLU A 213 -3.46 -25.05 25.24
CA GLU A 213 -3.57 -24.80 26.69
C GLU A 213 -2.36 -23.98 27.22
N GLY A 214 -1.71 -23.19 26.34
CA GLY A 214 -0.54 -22.39 26.70
C GLY A 214 -0.93 -21.06 27.37
N GLU A 215 -0.06 -20.57 28.27
CA GLU A 215 -0.21 -19.23 28.83
C GLU A 215 0.14 -18.19 27.79
N SER A 216 -0.77 -17.25 27.52
CA SER A 216 -0.57 -16.08 26.67
C SER A 216 -1.15 -14.83 27.31
N ALA A 217 -0.50 -13.70 27.10
CA ALA A 217 -0.98 -12.39 27.52
C ALA A 217 -2.10 -11.85 26.62
N ILE A 218 -2.24 -12.34 25.39
CA ILE A 218 -3.20 -11.83 24.40
C ILE A 218 -4.64 -11.83 24.95
N PRO A 219 -5.17 -12.90 25.59
CA PRO A 219 -6.54 -12.87 26.13
C PRO A 219 -6.79 -11.74 27.12
N SER A 220 -5.82 -11.44 28.00
CA SER A 220 -5.95 -10.34 28.96
C SER A 220 -5.89 -8.96 28.28
N MET A 221 -5.12 -8.80 27.21
CA MET A 221 -5.02 -7.55 26.46
C MET A 221 -6.34 -7.18 25.73
N VAL A 222 -7.21 -8.15 25.49
CA VAL A 222 -8.51 -7.96 24.86
C VAL A 222 -9.70 -8.21 25.81
N GLU A 223 -9.45 -8.29 27.14
CA GLU A 223 -10.46 -8.56 28.16
C GLU A 223 -11.31 -9.82 27.85
N GLY A 224 -10.69 -10.84 27.28
CA GLY A 224 -11.33 -12.09 26.88
C GLY A 224 -12.13 -12.02 25.57
N ARG A 225 -12.23 -10.86 24.94
CA ARG A 225 -12.95 -10.70 23.66
C ARG A 225 -12.04 -11.03 22.49
N PHE A 226 -11.99 -12.28 22.08
CA PHE A 226 -11.10 -12.76 21.02
C PHE A 226 -11.36 -12.13 19.65
N GLU A 227 -12.57 -11.64 19.40
CA GLU A 227 -12.93 -10.84 18.23
C GLU A 227 -12.14 -9.54 18.12
N ASP A 228 -11.70 -8.96 19.23
CA ASP A 228 -10.93 -7.72 19.31
C ASP A 228 -9.42 -7.94 19.06
N ILE A 229 -8.96 -9.18 18.90
CA ILE A 229 -7.57 -9.46 18.57
C ILE A 229 -7.23 -8.89 17.19
N THR A 230 -6.22 -8.04 17.17
CA THR A 230 -5.64 -7.43 15.97
C THR A 230 -4.18 -7.87 15.77
N ALA A 231 -3.62 -7.66 14.57
CA ALA A 231 -2.20 -7.89 14.35
C ALA A 231 -1.32 -7.05 15.30
N GLN A 232 -1.72 -5.80 15.59
CA GLN A 232 -1.00 -4.94 16.55
C GLN A 232 -0.90 -5.60 17.92
N ILE A 233 -2.01 -6.10 18.47
CA ILE A 233 -2.02 -6.79 19.77
C ILE A 233 -1.09 -8.01 19.77
N VAL A 234 -1.06 -8.77 18.66
CA VAL A 234 -0.14 -9.91 18.53
C VAL A 234 1.32 -9.45 18.55
N TYR A 235 1.67 -8.37 17.84
CA TYR A 235 3.02 -7.82 17.85
C TYR A 235 3.40 -7.22 19.19
N ASP A 236 2.48 -6.54 19.88
CA ASP A 236 2.69 -5.97 21.22
C ASP A 236 2.93 -7.09 22.26
N ALA A 237 2.15 -8.16 22.21
CA ALA A 237 2.35 -9.33 23.05
C ALA A 237 3.70 -10.01 22.77
N ALA A 238 4.06 -10.17 21.49
CA ALA A 238 5.36 -10.73 21.10
C ALA A 238 6.53 -9.88 21.62
N ALA A 239 6.43 -8.55 21.54
CA ALA A 239 7.42 -7.61 22.07
C ALA A 239 7.53 -7.71 23.60
N ALA A 240 6.42 -8.03 24.29
CA ALA A 240 6.40 -8.28 25.72
C ALA A 240 6.94 -9.69 26.13
N GLY A 241 7.32 -10.52 25.14
CA GLY A 241 7.92 -11.84 25.38
C GLY A 241 6.93 -13.01 25.37
N ASP A 242 5.67 -12.79 24.98
CA ASP A 242 4.67 -13.84 24.84
C ASP A 242 5.12 -14.90 23.83
N ALA A 243 5.16 -16.17 24.25
CA ALA A 243 5.70 -17.26 23.44
C ALA A 243 4.82 -17.59 22.23
N ILE A 244 3.50 -17.59 22.42
CA ILE A 244 2.50 -17.86 21.36
C ILE A 244 2.53 -16.74 20.33
N ALA A 245 2.52 -15.49 20.79
CA ALA A 245 2.63 -14.34 19.89
C ALA A 245 3.93 -14.35 19.09
N ASN A 246 5.07 -14.68 19.73
CA ASN A 246 6.35 -14.79 19.03
C ASN A 246 6.37 -15.90 17.97
N GLU A 247 5.65 -17.01 18.18
CA GLU A 247 5.51 -18.05 17.18
C GLU A 247 4.69 -17.57 15.98
N ILE A 248 3.57 -16.88 16.23
CA ILE A 248 2.70 -16.30 15.18
C ILE A 248 3.48 -15.28 14.33
N VAL A 249 4.26 -14.40 14.97
CA VAL A 249 5.11 -13.42 14.29
C VAL A 249 6.18 -14.11 13.44
N ARG A 250 6.83 -15.13 13.97
CA ARG A 250 7.84 -15.93 13.26
C ARG A 250 7.26 -16.63 12.03
N ASP A 251 6.08 -17.22 12.16
CA ASP A 251 5.40 -17.85 11.04
C ASP A 251 4.94 -16.83 9.99
N THR A 252 4.47 -15.66 10.42
CA THR A 252 4.17 -14.55 9.50
C THR A 252 5.42 -14.18 8.69
N ALA A 253 6.56 -14.04 9.35
CA ALA A 253 7.81 -13.74 8.67
C ALA A 253 8.25 -14.85 7.70
N ARG A 254 7.96 -16.13 8.01
CA ARG A 254 8.22 -17.26 7.12
C ARG A 254 7.34 -17.23 5.87
N TYR A 255 6.04 -16.96 6.01
CA TYR A 255 5.14 -16.83 4.86
C TYR A 255 5.55 -15.67 3.95
N LEU A 256 5.81 -14.50 4.53
CA LEU A 256 6.32 -13.34 3.78
C LEU A 256 7.66 -13.63 3.12
N GLY A 257 8.58 -14.27 3.85
CA GLY A 257 9.89 -14.67 3.32
C GLY A 257 9.79 -15.64 2.16
N ALA A 258 8.84 -16.57 2.18
CA ALA A 258 8.58 -17.48 1.06
C ALA A 258 8.06 -16.72 -0.17
N GLY A 259 7.10 -15.79 0.02
CA GLY A 259 6.59 -14.92 -1.03
C GLY A 259 7.70 -14.07 -1.65
N VAL A 260 8.49 -13.39 -0.80
CA VAL A 260 9.62 -12.57 -1.25
C VAL A 260 10.67 -13.40 -2.00
N ALA A 261 10.98 -14.60 -1.54
CA ALA A 261 11.93 -15.49 -2.22
C ALA A 261 11.45 -15.87 -3.64
N ASN A 262 10.15 -16.11 -3.81
CA ASN A 262 9.57 -16.34 -5.15
C ASN A 262 9.77 -15.12 -6.05
N LEU A 263 9.54 -13.90 -5.53
CA LEU A 263 9.72 -12.66 -6.27
C LEU A 263 11.19 -12.41 -6.63
N LEU A 264 12.13 -12.75 -5.73
CA LEU A 264 13.56 -12.71 -6.05
C LEU A 264 13.92 -13.65 -7.20
N ASN A 265 13.39 -14.88 -7.19
CA ASN A 265 13.66 -15.87 -8.24
C ASN A 265 13.00 -15.49 -9.59
N ILE A 266 11.92 -14.69 -9.59
CA ILE A 266 11.20 -14.29 -10.81
C ILE A 266 11.77 -13.00 -11.38
N PHE A 267 11.96 -11.97 -10.54
CA PHE A 267 12.27 -10.60 -10.99
C PHE A 267 13.72 -10.20 -10.74
N ASN A 268 14.43 -10.88 -9.82
CA ASN A 268 15.77 -10.52 -9.39
C ASN A 268 15.93 -9.02 -9.10
N PRO A 269 15.13 -8.44 -8.19
CA PRO A 269 15.10 -7.00 -7.94
C PRO A 269 16.33 -6.53 -7.14
N ASP A 270 16.67 -5.25 -7.27
CA ASP A 270 17.70 -4.59 -6.45
C ASP A 270 17.18 -4.33 -5.04
N ILE A 271 15.87 -4.01 -4.94
CA ILE A 271 15.22 -3.64 -3.67
C ILE A 271 13.88 -4.34 -3.56
N VAL A 272 13.60 -4.88 -2.38
CA VAL A 272 12.25 -5.22 -1.94
C VAL A 272 11.90 -4.27 -0.80
N VAL A 273 10.90 -3.41 -1.02
CA VAL A 273 10.37 -2.51 0.02
C VAL A 273 9.07 -3.08 0.58
N ILE A 274 8.99 -3.18 1.89
CA ILE A 274 7.80 -3.65 2.61
C ILE A 274 7.24 -2.46 3.40
N ALA A 275 6.01 -2.09 3.11
CA ALA A 275 5.29 -1.00 3.75
C ALA A 275 4.02 -1.50 4.45
N GLY A 276 3.39 -0.63 5.24
CA GLY A 276 2.17 -0.93 5.99
C GLY A 276 2.42 -1.21 7.46
N GLY A 277 1.33 -1.35 8.23
CA GLY A 277 1.36 -1.39 9.70
C GLY A 277 2.21 -2.50 10.30
N VAL A 278 2.38 -3.63 9.60
CA VAL A 278 3.20 -4.75 10.09
C VAL A 278 4.70 -4.42 10.21
N THR A 279 5.19 -3.39 9.50
CA THR A 279 6.60 -2.97 9.55
C THR A 279 7.00 -2.37 10.91
N ALA A 280 6.02 -1.93 11.70
CA ALA A 280 6.24 -1.47 13.08
C ALA A 280 6.87 -2.55 13.99
N ALA A 281 6.74 -3.84 13.64
CA ALA A 281 7.40 -4.95 14.32
C ALA A 281 8.93 -4.94 14.18
N GLY A 282 9.50 -4.15 13.27
CA GLY A 282 10.95 -4.00 13.11
C GLY A 282 11.67 -5.34 12.94
N ASP A 283 12.73 -5.54 13.71
CA ASP A 283 13.57 -6.75 13.60
C ASP A 283 12.83 -8.06 13.93
N ALA A 284 11.75 -8.02 14.72
CA ALA A 284 10.92 -9.20 14.98
C ALA A 284 10.30 -9.76 13.68
N LEU A 285 10.03 -8.91 12.71
CA LEU A 285 9.58 -9.29 11.38
C LEU A 285 10.75 -9.50 10.40
N PHE A 286 11.64 -8.51 10.27
CA PHE A 286 12.63 -8.47 9.20
C PHE A 286 13.76 -9.48 9.35
N VAL A 287 14.18 -9.81 10.58
CA VAL A 287 15.27 -10.79 10.81
C VAL A 287 14.85 -12.19 10.35
N PRO A 288 13.73 -12.78 10.85
CA PRO A 288 13.29 -14.09 10.39
C PRO A 288 12.84 -14.10 8.92
N LEU A 289 12.27 -13.01 8.40
CA LEU A 289 11.93 -12.87 6.99
C LEU A 289 13.17 -12.98 6.10
N ARG A 290 14.21 -12.22 6.38
CA ARG A 290 15.49 -12.29 5.63
C ARG A 290 16.16 -13.65 5.76
N ALA A 291 16.04 -14.31 6.92
CA ALA A 291 16.53 -15.67 7.10
C ALA A 291 15.81 -16.68 6.19
N GLU A 292 14.49 -16.55 6.08
CA GLU A 292 13.68 -17.40 5.21
C GLU A 292 13.97 -17.17 3.73
N VAL A 293 14.14 -15.91 3.32
CA VAL A 293 14.57 -15.56 1.95
C VAL A 293 15.91 -16.21 1.62
N ARG A 294 16.90 -16.08 2.51
CA ARG A 294 18.23 -16.74 2.31
C ARG A 294 18.14 -18.25 2.17
N ARG A 295 17.17 -18.88 2.80
CA ARG A 295 16.96 -20.33 2.73
C ARG A 295 16.35 -20.77 1.41
N ARG A 296 15.58 -19.90 0.72
CA ARG A 296 14.72 -20.27 -0.42
C ARG A 296 15.16 -19.70 -1.76
N ALA A 297 15.75 -18.53 -1.76
CA ALA A 297 16.18 -17.87 -3.00
C ALA A 297 17.63 -18.23 -3.35
N PHE A 298 17.99 -18.08 -4.62
CA PHE A 298 19.36 -18.30 -5.08
C PHE A 298 20.33 -17.30 -4.45
N THR A 299 21.47 -17.81 -3.99
CA THR A 299 22.48 -17.02 -3.26
C THR A 299 22.90 -15.72 -3.98
N PRO A 300 23.16 -15.69 -5.30
CA PRO A 300 23.52 -14.43 -5.97
C PRO A 300 22.42 -13.36 -5.88
N ALA A 301 21.14 -13.75 -6.01
CA ALA A 301 20.02 -12.83 -5.89
C ALA A 301 19.88 -12.28 -4.44
N VAL A 302 20.07 -13.18 -3.44
CA VAL A 302 20.04 -12.79 -2.01
C VAL A 302 21.16 -11.82 -1.65
N GLN A 303 22.36 -11.97 -2.25
CA GLN A 303 23.49 -11.09 -1.99
C GLN A 303 23.34 -9.70 -2.66
N ALA A 304 22.59 -9.62 -3.75
CA ALA A 304 22.37 -8.39 -4.49
C ALA A 304 21.21 -7.54 -3.94
N VAL A 305 20.17 -8.17 -3.38
CA VAL A 305 18.96 -7.48 -2.98
C VAL A 305 19.08 -6.79 -1.61
N ARG A 306 18.48 -5.59 -1.50
CA ARG A 306 18.17 -4.96 -0.21
C ARG A 306 16.69 -5.20 0.13
N ILE A 307 16.41 -5.75 1.30
CA ILE A 307 15.04 -5.89 1.82
C ILE A 307 14.87 -4.86 2.94
N VAL A 308 14.03 -3.86 2.72
CA VAL A 308 13.92 -2.67 3.57
C VAL A 308 12.47 -2.40 3.98
N ALA A 309 12.28 -1.72 5.11
CA ALA A 309 11.00 -1.12 5.47
C ALA A 309 10.78 0.17 4.67
N GLY A 310 9.52 0.49 4.36
CA GLY A 310 9.15 1.76 3.76
C GLY A 310 9.47 2.95 4.68
N GLU A 311 9.84 4.08 4.09
CA GLU A 311 10.19 5.32 4.78
C GLU A 311 9.08 6.37 4.75
N LEU A 312 7.96 6.12 4.04
CA LEU A 312 6.85 7.06 3.87
C LEU A 312 5.56 6.57 4.55
N PRO A 313 5.55 6.37 5.89
CA PRO A 313 4.39 5.83 6.58
C PRO A 313 3.18 6.76 6.40
N GLY A 314 2.06 6.20 5.90
CA GLY A 314 0.80 6.92 5.69
C GLY A 314 0.80 7.93 4.54
N THR A 315 1.92 8.12 3.84
CA THR A 315 2.03 9.10 2.75
C THR A 315 2.51 8.52 1.42
N ALA A 316 3.01 7.29 1.42
CA ALA A 316 3.54 6.63 0.22
C ALA A 316 2.54 6.61 -0.94
N GLY A 317 1.25 6.29 -0.67
CA GLY A 317 0.18 6.28 -1.67
C GLY A 317 -0.06 7.67 -2.29
N VAL A 318 -0.08 8.72 -1.46
CA VAL A 318 -0.23 10.12 -1.91
C VAL A 318 0.95 10.54 -2.79
N VAL A 319 2.19 10.29 -2.32
CA VAL A 319 3.42 10.61 -3.07
C VAL A 319 3.46 9.87 -4.41
N GLY A 320 3.11 8.58 -4.40
CA GLY A 320 3.06 7.78 -5.61
C GLY A 320 1.94 8.17 -6.57
N ALA A 321 0.78 8.61 -6.07
CA ALA A 321 -0.28 9.14 -6.90
C ALA A 321 0.16 10.43 -7.63
N VAL A 322 0.89 11.32 -6.94
CA VAL A 322 1.54 12.50 -7.57
C VAL A 322 2.55 12.04 -8.63
N ALA A 323 3.39 11.05 -8.32
CA ALA A 323 4.37 10.50 -9.25
C ALA A 323 3.71 9.88 -10.49
N SER A 324 2.60 9.15 -10.32
CA SER A 324 1.83 8.57 -11.43
C SER A 324 1.24 9.65 -12.34
N PHE A 325 0.66 10.71 -11.78
CA PHE A 325 0.21 11.86 -12.56
C PHE A 325 1.37 12.49 -13.34
N LYS A 326 2.48 12.76 -12.66
CA LYS A 326 3.67 13.36 -13.27
C LYS A 326 4.21 12.51 -14.43
N GLN A 327 4.31 11.20 -14.25
CA GLN A 327 4.78 10.29 -15.29
C GLN A 327 3.89 10.33 -16.54
N GLN A 328 2.56 10.39 -16.36
CA GLN A 328 1.62 10.40 -17.48
C GLN A 328 1.55 11.73 -18.23
N HIS A 329 1.71 12.87 -17.53
CA HIS A 329 1.47 14.19 -18.11
C HIS A 329 2.73 15.03 -18.33
N LEU A 330 3.79 14.79 -17.58
CA LEU A 330 5.01 15.61 -17.62
C LEU A 330 6.24 14.85 -18.15
N GLY A 331 6.11 13.53 -18.41
CA GLY A 331 7.13 12.78 -19.12
C GLY A 331 8.33 12.33 -18.27
N GLY A 332 8.13 12.08 -16.98
CA GLY A 332 9.17 11.49 -16.12
C GLY A 332 9.03 11.89 -14.64
N VAL A 333 9.59 11.07 -13.76
CA VAL A 333 9.57 11.26 -12.31
C VAL A 333 10.98 11.50 -11.80
#